data_c347049b7c968e19ba33f6378a369211
#
_entry.id   c347049b7c968e19ba33f6378a369211
#
_cell.length_a   1.000
_cell.length_b   1.000
_cell.length_c   1.000
_cell.angle_alpha   90.00
_cell.angle_beta   90.00
_cell.angle_gamma   90.00
#
_symmetry.space_group_name_H-M   'P 1'
#
loop_
_entity.id
_entity.type
_entity.pdbx_description
1 polymer ?
#
loop_
_entity_poly.entity_id
_entity_poly.type
_entity_poly.pdbx_seq_one_letter_code
_entity_poly.pdbx_strand_id
1 'polypeptide(L)'
;ARRLNCLDEATRHMIPLGSLHSRCIYSIEVKDKKIIYIGLTYNFKRRIRDHFKSERILTLIDRYGKDKIISKKLTEYLDNQQAIKKEGEYVNFYEGKSYEILNEKTTGGLGGTTIIWNKKKILIEAKKYKTIKEWIENDPRSYKAAWAMGILPEATKHMEILWEKK
;
A
#
# COMPACT_ATOMS: atom_id res chain seq x y z
N ALA A 1 2.75 29.02 -19.87
CA ALA A 1 2.55 29.61 -18.54
C ALA A 1 1.07 29.87 -18.19
N ARG A 2 0.22 30.32 -19.13
CA ARG A 2 -1.23 30.59 -18.86
C ARG A 2 -2.11 29.35 -18.62
N ARG A 3 -1.77 28.17 -19.11
CA ARG A 3 -2.56 26.93 -18.88
C ARG A 3 -2.40 26.33 -17.49
N LEU A 4 -1.29 26.53 -16.81
CA LEU A 4 -1.03 26.01 -15.46
C LEU A 4 -1.84 26.75 -14.38
N ASN A 5 -1.98 28.05 -14.49
CA ASN A 5 -2.76 28.85 -13.53
C ASN A 5 -4.27 28.51 -13.53
N CYS A 6 -4.82 28.12 -14.67
CA CYS A 6 -6.25 27.78 -14.78
C CYS A 6 -6.60 26.47 -14.05
N LEU A 7 -5.70 25.50 -13.99
CA LEU A 7 -5.89 24.24 -13.28
C LEU A 7 -5.86 24.44 -11.76
N ASP A 8 -4.94 25.24 -11.25
CA ASP A 8 -4.84 25.55 -9.82
C ASP A 8 -6.08 26.32 -9.31
N GLU A 9 -6.62 27.22 -10.12
CA GLU A 9 -7.83 27.96 -9.79
C GLU A 9 -9.09 27.08 -9.84
N ALA A 10 -9.20 26.22 -10.85
CA ALA A 10 -10.31 25.28 -11.02
C ALA A 10 -10.34 24.18 -9.96
N THR A 11 -9.20 23.80 -9.40
CA THR A 11 -9.09 22.71 -8.41
C THR A 11 -8.98 23.18 -6.97
N ARG A 12 -8.93 24.51 -6.74
CA ARG A 12 -8.74 25.10 -5.40
C ARG A 12 -9.82 24.69 -4.37
N HIS A 13 -11.03 24.35 -4.83
CA HIS A 13 -12.12 23.86 -4.00
C HIS A 13 -12.13 22.34 -3.84
N MET A 14 -11.32 21.62 -4.61
CA MET A 14 -11.22 20.17 -4.51
C MET A 14 -10.32 19.82 -3.33
N ILE A 15 -10.80 18.96 -2.44
CA ILE A 15 -9.95 18.35 -1.42
C ILE A 15 -8.93 17.49 -2.18
N PRO A 16 -7.61 17.77 -2.12
CA PRO A 16 -6.64 16.92 -2.78
C PRO A 16 -6.80 15.49 -2.26
N LEU A 17 -7.31 14.61 -3.08
CA LEU A 17 -7.08 13.19 -2.84
C LEU A 17 -5.57 13.02 -2.85
N GLY A 18 -4.99 12.61 -1.71
CA GLY A 18 -3.54 12.46 -1.59
C GLY A 18 -3.01 11.77 -2.83
N SER A 19 -2.00 12.36 -3.45
CA SER A 19 -1.38 11.76 -4.64
C SER A 19 -0.86 10.38 -4.28
N LEU A 20 -0.65 9.50 -5.27
CA LEU A 20 -0.03 8.19 -5.05
C LEU A 20 1.35 8.30 -4.36
N HIS A 21 1.94 9.50 -4.36
CA HIS A 21 3.24 9.82 -3.78
C HIS A 21 3.15 10.45 -2.38
N SER A 22 1.94 10.69 -1.86
CA SER A 22 1.75 11.25 -0.51
C SER A 22 0.86 10.35 0.34
N ARG A 23 1.14 10.32 1.66
CA ARG A 23 0.45 9.50 2.65
C ARG A 23 0.16 10.32 3.90
N CYS A 24 -1.00 10.12 4.49
CA CYS A 24 -1.23 10.53 5.87
C CYS A 24 -1.14 9.33 6.80
N ILE A 25 -0.71 9.59 8.05
CA ILE A 25 -0.77 8.61 9.12
C ILE A 25 -2.15 8.70 9.77
N TYR A 26 -2.71 7.55 10.12
CA TYR A 26 -3.98 7.46 10.81
C TYR A 26 -3.91 6.40 11.91
N SER A 27 -4.81 6.51 12.86
CA SER A 27 -5.03 5.50 13.89
C SER A 27 -6.46 4.97 13.87
N ILE A 28 -6.61 3.73 14.33
CA ILE A 28 -7.88 3.15 14.76
C ILE A 28 -7.66 2.69 16.20
N GLU A 29 -8.39 3.27 17.13
CA GLU A 29 -8.21 3.09 18.56
C GLU A 29 -9.49 2.54 19.19
N VAL A 30 -9.33 1.60 20.12
CA VAL A 30 -10.42 1.19 21.00
C VAL A 30 -10.42 2.12 22.20
N LYS A 31 -11.46 2.96 22.32
CA LYS A 31 -11.60 3.92 23.41
C LYS A 31 -11.50 3.22 24.77
N ASP A 32 -10.75 3.81 25.68
CA ASP A 32 -10.58 3.36 27.08
C ASP A 32 -9.83 2.00 27.24
N LYS A 33 -9.25 1.41 26.18
CA LYS A 33 -8.60 0.09 26.23
C LYS A 33 -7.11 0.08 25.89
N LYS A 34 -6.52 1.21 25.57
CA LYS A 34 -5.12 1.29 25.11
C LYS A 34 -4.77 0.28 23.99
N ILE A 35 -5.71 0.04 23.09
CA ILE A 35 -5.53 -0.80 21.91
C ILE A 35 -5.56 0.12 20.71
N ILE A 36 -4.55 0.06 19.85
CA ILE A 36 -4.42 0.96 18.71
C ILE A 36 -3.83 0.24 17.48
N TYR A 37 -4.36 0.58 16.32
CA TYR A 37 -3.75 0.31 15.02
C TYR A 37 -3.25 1.63 14.43
N ILE A 38 -2.03 1.64 13.89
CA ILE A 38 -1.45 2.79 13.20
C ILE A 38 -1.13 2.38 11.78
N GLY A 39 -1.44 3.24 10.82
CA GLY A 39 -1.16 2.93 9.42
C GLY A 39 -1.03 4.19 8.58
N LEU A 40 -0.56 4.02 7.36
CA LEU A 40 -0.47 5.09 6.38
C LEU A 40 -1.33 4.81 5.15
N THR A 41 -1.85 5.87 4.55
CA THR A 41 -2.71 5.78 3.38
C THR A 41 -2.69 7.04 2.53
N TYR A 42 -2.87 6.88 1.22
CA TYR A 42 -3.10 8.01 0.31
C TYR A 42 -4.57 8.45 0.27
N ASN A 43 -5.50 7.65 0.83
CA ASN A 43 -6.92 7.96 0.88
C ASN A 43 -7.52 7.52 2.23
N PHE A 44 -7.57 8.45 3.19
CA PHE A 44 -8.02 8.18 4.55
C PHE A 44 -9.46 7.65 4.59
N LYS A 45 -10.41 8.32 3.93
CA LYS A 45 -11.83 7.93 3.96
C LYS A 45 -12.06 6.51 3.43
N ARG A 46 -11.44 6.18 2.28
CA ARG A 46 -11.51 4.85 1.69
C ARG A 46 -10.89 3.81 2.63
N ARG A 47 -9.69 4.09 3.17
CA ARG A 47 -8.95 3.16 4.01
C ARG A 47 -9.70 2.81 5.29
N ILE A 48 -10.32 3.80 5.94
CA ILE A 48 -11.15 3.57 7.13
C ILE A 48 -12.34 2.69 6.79
N ARG A 49 -13.07 2.98 5.71
CA ARG A 49 -14.19 2.13 5.26
C ARG A 49 -13.76 0.69 5.00
N ASP A 50 -12.59 0.47 4.40
CA ASP A 50 -12.06 -0.86 4.12
C ASP A 50 -11.68 -1.58 5.43
N HIS A 51 -11.10 -0.88 6.41
CA HIS A 51 -10.82 -1.44 7.73
C HIS A 51 -12.09 -1.90 8.47
N PHE A 52 -13.16 -1.11 8.44
CA PHE A 52 -14.42 -1.48 9.09
C PHE A 52 -15.12 -2.71 8.48
N LYS A 53 -14.61 -3.21 7.36
CA LYS A 53 -15.02 -4.48 6.73
C LYS A 53 -14.05 -5.63 7.00
N SER A 54 -12.89 -5.35 7.62
CA SER A 54 -11.88 -6.36 7.90
C SER A 54 -12.25 -7.17 9.14
N GLU A 55 -11.97 -8.46 9.12
CA GLU A 55 -12.21 -9.39 10.21
C GLU A 55 -11.65 -8.87 11.55
N ARG A 56 -10.44 -8.32 11.53
CA ARG A 56 -9.81 -7.75 12.72
C ARG A 56 -10.66 -6.67 13.39
N ILE A 57 -11.13 -5.68 12.63
CA ILE A 57 -11.94 -4.59 13.19
C ILE A 57 -13.33 -5.08 13.56
N LEU A 58 -13.91 -6.02 12.80
CA LEU A 58 -15.19 -6.65 13.16
C LEU A 58 -15.09 -7.37 14.50
N THR A 59 -14.01 -8.12 14.76
CA THR A 59 -13.76 -8.76 16.06
C THR A 59 -13.67 -7.75 17.20
N LEU A 60 -13.05 -6.58 16.97
CA LEU A 60 -13.00 -5.51 17.99
C LEU A 60 -14.37 -4.88 18.20
N ILE A 61 -15.14 -4.69 17.15
CA ILE A 61 -16.53 -4.19 17.23
C ILE A 61 -17.40 -5.14 18.04
N ASP A 62 -17.28 -6.43 17.79
CA ASP A 62 -18.02 -7.49 18.49
C ASP A 62 -17.67 -7.50 20.01
N ARG A 63 -16.40 -7.33 20.33
CA ARG A 63 -15.89 -7.37 21.73
C ARG A 63 -16.19 -6.10 22.51
N TYR A 64 -16.07 -4.93 21.89
CA TYR A 64 -16.05 -3.64 22.62
C TYR A 64 -17.20 -2.70 22.21
N GLY A 65 -17.93 -2.99 21.14
CA GLY A 65 -18.95 -2.12 20.57
C GLY A 65 -18.42 -1.16 19.53
N LYS A 66 -19.21 -0.88 18.51
CA LYS A 66 -18.83 -0.01 17.39
C LYS A 66 -18.58 1.44 17.80
N ASP A 67 -19.29 1.94 18.77
CA ASP A 67 -19.18 3.28 19.37
C ASP A 67 -17.84 3.51 20.08
N LYS A 68 -17.16 2.43 20.47
CA LYS A 68 -15.83 2.47 21.08
C LYS A 68 -14.68 2.50 20.08
N ILE A 69 -14.93 2.23 18.81
CA ILE A 69 -13.89 2.23 17.77
C ILE A 69 -13.80 3.62 17.16
N ILE A 70 -12.67 4.30 17.43
CA ILE A 70 -12.41 5.65 16.97
C ILE A 70 -11.31 5.65 15.92
N SER A 71 -11.56 6.31 14.78
CA SER A 71 -10.54 6.52 13.75
C SER A 71 -10.15 7.99 13.67
N LYS A 72 -8.84 8.27 13.60
CA LYS A 72 -8.30 9.63 13.51
C LYS A 72 -7.23 9.73 12.45
N LYS A 73 -7.22 10.83 11.69
CA LYS A 73 -6.09 11.24 10.86
C LYS A 73 -5.08 11.95 11.78
N LEU A 74 -3.86 11.41 11.90
CA LEU A 74 -2.83 11.91 12.80
C LEU A 74 -1.94 12.98 12.16
N THR A 75 -1.80 12.95 10.83
CA THR A 75 -0.99 13.93 10.08
C THR A 75 -1.71 14.42 8.83
N GLU A 76 -1.29 15.55 8.30
CA GLU A 76 -1.57 15.90 6.92
C GLU A 76 -0.83 14.93 5.96
N TYR A 77 -1.06 15.07 4.66
CA TYR A 77 -0.41 14.24 3.65
C TYR A 77 1.07 14.64 3.53
N LEU A 78 1.95 13.68 3.78
CA LEU A 78 3.41 13.78 3.72
C LEU A 78 3.92 13.00 2.49
N ASP A 79 5.13 13.29 2.04
CA ASP A 79 5.79 12.41 1.08
C ASP A 79 6.01 11.00 1.66
N ASN A 80 6.26 10.02 0.79
CA ASN A 80 6.33 8.63 1.20
C ASN A 80 7.42 8.35 2.24
N GLN A 81 8.58 9.01 2.16
CA GLN A 81 9.69 8.77 3.09
C GLN A 81 9.40 9.38 4.46
N GLN A 82 8.89 10.60 4.49
CA GLN A 82 8.45 11.25 5.72
C GLN A 82 7.32 10.47 6.39
N ALA A 83 6.35 9.97 5.60
CA ALA A 83 5.25 9.19 6.13
C ALA A 83 5.71 7.88 6.78
N ILE A 84 6.65 7.15 6.17
CA ILE A 84 7.24 5.93 6.74
C ILE A 84 7.93 6.22 8.07
N LYS A 85 8.77 7.26 8.10
CA LYS A 85 9.46 7.67 9.33
C LYS A 85 8.47 8.04 10.43
N LYS A 86 7.47 8.84 10.10
CA LYS A 86 6.43 9.27 11.04
C LYS A 86 5.57 8.12 11.53
N GLU A 87 5.23 7.14 10.70
CA GLU A 87 4.51 5.94 11.13
C GLU A 87 5.29 5.22 12.24
N GLY A 88 6.61 5.00 12.06
CA GLY A 88 7.47 4.42 13.08
C GLY A 88 7.54 5.25 14.37
N GLU A 89 7.65 6.57 14.25
CA GLU A 89 7.64 7.47 15.41
C GLU A 89 6.34 7.35 16.22
N TYR A 90 5.18 7.29 15.56
CA TYR A 90 3.89 7.10 16.24
C TYR A 90 3.76 5.73 16.88
N VAL A 91 4.22 4.66 16.24
CA VAL A 91 4.19 3.32 16.84
C VAL A 91 5.02 3.31 18.12
N ASN A 92 6.29 3.75 18.06
CA ASN A 92 7.17 3.83 19.23
C ASN A 92 6.58 4.70 20.36
N PHE A 93 5.92 5.81 20.00
CA PHE A 93 5.26 6.69 20.96
C PHE A 93 4.12 5.98 21.71
N TYR A 94 3.28 5.22 21.00
CA TYR A 94 2.17 4.50 21.63
C TYR A 94 2.64 3.25 22.37
N GLU A 95 3.68 2.55 21.88
CA GLU A 95 4.35 1.48 22.64
C GLU A 95 4.91 1.98 23.96
N GLY A 96 5.59 3.14 23.95
CA GLY A 96 6.10 3.79 25.16
C GLY A 96 5.01 4.18 26.17
N LYS A 97 3.75 4.32 25.71
CA LYS A 97 2.58 4.55 26.55
C LYS A 97 1.83 3.28 26.96
N SER A 98 2.42 2.12 26.72
CA SER A 98 1.85 0.80 27.00
C SER A 98 0.52 0.55 26.29
N TYR A 99 0.42 0.98 25.02
CA TYR A 99 -0.66 0.58 24.12
C TYR A 99 -0.36 -0.78 23.50
N GLU A 100 -1.37 -1.61 23.35
CA GLU A 100 -1.34 -2.80 22.52
C GLU A 100 -1.41 -2.37 21.05
N ILE A 101 -0.34 -2.62 20.29
CA ILE A 101 -0.24 -2.26 18.88
C ILE A 101 -0.75 -3.41 18.01
N LEU A 102 -1.80 -3.16 17.25
CA LEU A 102 -2.44 -4.17 16.37
C LEU A 102 -1.74 -4.36 15.02
N ASN A 103 -0.60 -3.74 14.81
CA ASN A 103 0.15 -3.86 13.57
C ASN A 103 0.78 -5.25 13.45
N GLU A 104 0.42 -6.03 12.43
CA GLU A 104 0.99 -7.38 12.19
C GLU A 104 2.36 -7.36 11.53
N LYS A 105 2.75 -6.23 10.94
CA LYS A 105 4.02 -6.09 10.20
C LYS A 105 4.81 -4.95 10.78
N THR A 106 6.14 -5.11 10.78
CA THR A 106 7.07 -4.01 11.04
C THR A 106 6.66 -2.78 10.25
N THR A 107 6.56 -1.65 10.94
CA THR A 107 6.30 -0.33 10.36
C THR A 107 7.28 -0.01 9.24
N GLY A 108 6.84 0.74 8.25
CA GLY A 108 7.70 1.14 7.12
C GLY A 108 7.34 0.53 5.76
N GLY A 109 6.28 -0.26 5.70
CA GLY A 109 5.70 -0.67 4.42
C GLY A 109 4.72 0.37 3.90
N LEU A 110 4.85 0.83 2.67
CA LEU A 110 3.93 1.78 2.03
C LEU A 110 2.48 1.27 1.87
N GLY A 111 2.10 0.27 2.65
CA GLY A 111 0.74 -0.28 2.73
C GLY A 111 0.16 -0.61 1.36
N GLY A 112 0.27 -1.82 0.97
CA GLY A 112 -0.28 -2.41 -0.25
C GLY A 112 0.40 -3.75 -0.47
N THR A 113 -0.32 -4.68 -1.03
CA THR A 113 0.25 -5.91 -1.61
C THR A 113 1.08 -5.60 -2.87
N THR A 114 1.73 -4.43 -2.91
CA THR A 114 2.63 -4.11 -4.01
C THR A 114 3.88 -4.94 -3.77
N ILE A 115 3.93 -6.10 -4.40
CA ILE A 115 5.16 -6.85 -4.53
C ILE A 115 6.16 -5.87 -5.15
N ILE A 116 7.16 -5.45 -4.37
CA ILE A 116 8.27 -4.67 -4.93
C ILE A 116 9.07 -5.66 -5.76
N TRP A 117 8.84 -5.62 -7.07
CA TRP A 117 9.59 -6.41 -8.02
C TRP A 117 11.04 -5.92 -8.04
N ASN A 118 11.97 -6.83 -7.85
CA ASN A 118 13.38 -6.64 -8.12
C ASN A 118 13.86 -7.73 -9.08
N LYS A 119 15.01 -7.53 -9.71
CA LYS A 119 15.58 -8.46 -10.68
C LYS A 119 15.54 -9.91 -10.20
N LYS A 120 16.00 -10.17 -8.97
CA LYS A 120 16.05 -11.53 -8.40
C LYS A 120 14.66 -12.17 -8.30
N LYS A 121 13.67 -11.44 -7.79
CA LYS A 121 12.28 -11.93 -7.68
C LYS A 121 11.66 -12.21 -9.04
N ILE A 122 11.88 -11.32 -10.02
CA ILE A 122 11.37 -11.47 -11.38
C ILE A 122 11.95 -12.73 -12.03
N LEU A 123 13.26 -12.95 -11.92
CA LEU A 123 13.91 -14.13 -12.49
C LEU A 123 13.43 -15.43 -11.85
N ILE A 124 13.16 -15.43 -10.54
CA ILE A 124 12.58 -16.59 -9.84
C ILE A 124 11.15 -16.83 -10.31
N GLU A 125 10.35 -15.80 -10.45
CA GLU A 125 8.97 -15.91 -10.90
C GLU A 125 8.87 -16.40 -12.35
N ALA A 126 9.68 -15.80 -13.24
CA ALA A 126 9.73 -16.19 -14.66
C ALA A 126 10.04 -17.68 -14.86
N LYS A 127 10.89 -18.30 -14.02
CA LYS A 127 11.24 -19.72 -14.08
C LYS A 127 10.07 -20.68 -13.88
N LYS A 128 8.94 -20.21 -13.37
CA LYS A 128 7.73 -21.02 -13.17
C LYS A 128 6.97 -21.29 -14.47
N TYR A 129 7.25 -20.52 -15.52
CA TYR A 129 6.52 -20.54 -16.78
C TYR A 129 7.41 -21.07 -17.91
N LYS A 130 6.83 -21.89 -18.78
CA LYS A 130 7.53 -22.47 -19.93
C LYS A 130 7.49 -21.57 -21.16
N THR A 131 6.50 -20.68 -21.26
CA THR A 131 6.32 -19.76 -22.39
C THR A 131 6.01 -18.36 -21.90
N ILE A 132 6.32 -17.37 -22.75
CA ILE A 132 5.99 -15.96 -22.48
C ILE A 132 4.47 -15.78 -22.37
N LYS A 133 3.70 -16.47 -23.22
CA LYS A 133 2.23 -16.40 -23.20
C LYS A 133 1.69 -16.86 -21.84
N GLU A 134 2.13 -18.01 -21.36
CA GLU A 134 1.75 -18.54 -20.05
C GLU A 134 2.11 -17.58 -18.93
N TRP A 135 3.29 -16.94 -18.99
CA TRP A 135 3.70 -15.95 -17.99
C TRP A 135 2.81 -14.72 -17.98
N ILE A 136 2.47 -14.16 -19.17
CA ILE A 136 1.58 -13.00 -19.27
C ILE A 136 0.18 -13.32 -18.75
N GLU A 137 -0.35 -14.51 -19.05
CA GLU A 137 -1.70 -14.90 -18.65
C GLU A 137 -1.81 -15.14 -17.13
N ASN A 138 -0.80 -15.74 -16.51
CA ASN A 138 -0.84 -16.11 -15.10
C ASN A 138 -0.28 -15.04 -14.15
N ASP A 139 0.77 -14.29 -14.56
CA ASP A 139 1.32 -13.20 -13.77
C ASP A 139 1.75 -11.98 -14.61
N PRO A 140 0.78 -11.22 -15.11
CA PRO A 140 1.05 -10.02 -15.92
C PRO A 140 1.81 -8.94 -15.15
N ARG A 141 1.84 -8.99 -13.82
CA ARG A 141 2.51 -7.97 -12.98
C ARG A 141 4.01 -8.14 -13.00
N SER A 142 4.50 -9.38 -12.81
CA SER A 142 5.94 -9.66 -12.88
C SER A 142 6.48 -9.49 -14.30
N TYR A 143 5.70 -9.88 -15.32
CA TYR A 143 6.05 -9.65 -16.72
C TYR A 143 6.21 -8.14 -17.04
N LYS A 144 5.24 -7.30 -16.65
CA LYS A 144 5.33 -5.84 -16.82
C LYS A 144 6.53 -5.25 -16.07
N ALA A 145 6.83 -5.76 -14.89
CA ALA A 145 8.01 -5.34 -14.13
C ALA A 145 9.32 -5.72 -14.84
N ALA A 146 9.40 -6.93 -15.43
CA ALA A 146 10.53 -7.38 -16.22
C ALA A 146 10.75 -6.48 -17.45
N TRP A 147 9.65 -6.14 -18.12
CA TRP A 147 9.68 -5.24 -19.27
C TRP A 147 10.19 -3.84 -18.89
N ALA A 148 9.62 -3.26 -17.83
CA ALA A 148 10.00 -1.94 -17.33
C ALA A 148 11.46 -1.86 -16.86
N MET A 149 12.02 -2.97 -16.37
CA MET A 149 13.43 -3.07 -15.97
C MET A 149 14.38 -3.45 -17.12
N GLY A 150 13.87 -3.70 -18.33
CA GLY A 150 14.69 -4.11 -19.47
C GLY A 150 15.34 -5.49 -19.35
N ILE A 151 14.83 -6.36 -18.47
CA ILE A 151 15.40 -7.69 -18.19
C ILE A 151 14.65 -8.85 -18.82
N LEU A 152 13.72 -8.56 -19.74
CA LEU A 152 12.96 -9.60 -20.45
C LEU A 152 13.86 -10.65 -21.13
N PRO A 153 14.94 -10.27 -21.88
CA PRO A 153 15.78 -11.25 -22.55
C PRO A 153 16.41 -12.25 -21.57
N GLU A 154 16.80 -11.80 -20.39
CA GLU A 154 17.37 -12.64 -19.33
C GLU A 154 16.29 -13.52 -18.67
N ALA A 155 15.14 -12.92 -18.40
CA ALA A 155 14.03 -13.61 -17.73
C ALA A 155 13.39 -14.70 -18.60
N THR A 156 13.40 -14.54 -19.92
CA THR A 156 12.78 -15.49 -20.87
C THR A 156 13.77 -16.46 -21.50
N LYS A 157 15.05 -16.40 -21.16
CA LYS A 157 16.11 -17.23 -21.78
C LYS A 157 15.83 -18.74 -21.74
N HIS A 158 15.08 -19.20 -20.72
CA HIS A 158 14.74 -20.62 -20.53
C HIS A 158 13.41 -21.00 -21.17
N MET A 159 12.66 -20.03 -21.70
CA MET A 159 11.33 -20.25 -22.26
C MET A 159 11.43 -20.69 -23.72
N GLU A 160 10.54 -21.60 -24.13
CA GLU A 160 10.40 -21.99 -25.51
C GLU A 160 9.80 -20.86 -26.33
N ILE A 161 10.48 -20.46 -27.39
CA ILE A 161 9.96 -19.51 -28.37
C ILE A 161 9.13 -20.33 -29.37
N LEU A 162 7.84 -20.43 -29.12
CA LEU A 162 6.92 -21.04 -30.10
C LEU A 162 6.72 -20.08 -31.28
N TRP A 163 7.61 -20.13 -32.24
CA TRP A 163 7.32 -19.58 -33.57
C TRP A 163 6.43 -20.59 -34.28
N GLU A 164 5.14 -20.30 -34.37
CA GLU A 164 4.32 -20.99 -35.35
C GLU A 164 4.87 -20.64 -36.75
N LYS A 165 5.54 -21.60 -37.38
CA LYS A 165 5.83 -21.53 -38.81
C LYS A 165 4.47 -21.57 -39.51
N LYS A 166 4.04 -20.46 -40.10
CA LYS A 166 3.01 -20.44 -41.13
C LYS A 166 3.59 -21.04 -42.43
#